data_04839aefd602816cc7817489f2256f28
#
_entry.id   04839aefd602816cc7817489f2256f28
#
_cell.length_a   1.000
_cell.length_b   1.000
_cell.length_c   1.000
_cell.angle_alpha   90.00
_cell.angle_beta   90.00
_cell.angle_gamma   90.00
#
_symmetry.space_group_name_H-M   'P 1'
#
loop_
_entity.id
_entity.type
_entity.pdbx_description
1 polymer ?
#
loop_
_entity_poly.entity_id
_entity_poly.type
_entity_poly.pdbx_seq_one_letter_code
_entity_poly.pdbx_strand_id
1 'polypeptide(L)'
;MIKFSMAKLAMFTLSLQLASGCVSSMDRGISTSDDIYSDSEYYEKYENATRGGDLIKKFEILYRMHATYLSPEFSNALVKRAQKLYLEDTGGAFQEASSKAGFIVTIYGLERESVDLSNTAHWTVLFESKEGPVKPILVKKLNDKIRWRNFFATMSPWTSDYLIVFDRAAVNPSASNLVEKPKTRLVLANGDGKIQLDW
;
A
#
# COMPACT_ATOMS: atom_id res chain seq x y z
N MET A 1 -65.10 12.84 33.64
CA MET A 1 -64.72 11.42 33.54
C MET A 1 -64.64 11.05 32.05
N ILE A 2 -63.44 10.98 31.49
CA ILE A 2 -63.22 10.66 30.08
C ILE A 2 -62.87 9.16 30.02
N LYS A 3 -63.79 8.36 29.47
CA LYS A 3 -63.56 6.94 29.22
C LYS A 3 -62.73 6.80 27.93
N PHE A 4 -61.42 6.64 28.07
CA PHE A 4 -60.58 6.23 26.97
C PHE A 4 -60.85 4.74 26.64
N SER A 5 -61.28 4.49 25.44
CA SER A 5 -61.60 3.14 24.95
C SER A 5 -60.29 2.35 24.79
N MET A 6 -60.15 1.25 25.55
CA MET A 6 -59.01 0.31 25.51
C MET A 6 -58.74 -0.29 24.11
N ALA A 7 -59.71 -0.22 23.20
CA ALA A 7 -59.61 -0.74 21.85
C ALA A 7 -58.64 0.06 20.95
N LYS A 8 -58.45 1.38 21.26
CA LYS A 8 -57.50 2.21 20.50
C LYS A 8 -56.02 2.04 20.91
N LEU A 9 -55.79 1.57 22.12
CA LEU A 9 -54.44 1.33 22.64
C LEU A 9 -53.85 0.02 22.07
N ALA A 10 -54.68 -1.00 21.83
CA ALA A 10 -54.24 -2.27 21.27
C ALA A 10 -53.86 -2.16 19.78
N MET A 11 -54.46 -1.24 19.06
CA MET A 11 -54.18 -1.05 17.63
C MET A 11 -52.86 -0.26 17.39
N PHE A 12 -52.44 0.56 18.36
CA PHE A 12 -51.20 1.31 18.30
C PHE A 12 -49.94 0.50 18.66
N THR A 13 -50.13 -0.52 19.52
CA THR A 13 -49.02 -1.45 19.88
C THR A 13 -48.75 -2.49 18.81
N LEU A 14 -49.75 -2.85 17.99
CA LEU A 14 -49.58 -3.84 16.91
C LEU A 14 -48.86 -3.24 15.66
N SER A 15 -48.99 -1.92 15.43
CA SER A 15 -48.31 -1.27 14.31
C SER A 15 -46.82 -1.01 14.56
N LEU A 16 -46.36 -1.03 15.82
CA LEU A 16 -44.94 -0.80 16.15
C LEU A 16 -44.10 -2.08 16.06
N GLN A 17 -44.71 -3.24 16.05
CA GLN A 17 -43.98 -4.52 15.94
C GLN A 17 -43.69 -4.96 14.49
N LEU A 18 -44.30 -4.31 13.50
CA LEU A 18 -44.09 -4.64 12.07
C LEU A 18 -42.92 -3.89 11.46
N ALA A 19 -42.35 -2.87 12.14
CA ALA A 19 -41.22 -2.10 11.65
C ALA A 19 -39.85 -2.69 12.03
N SER A 20 -39.78 -3.65 12.94
CA SER A 20 -38.52 -4.24 13.40
C SER A 20 -38.11 -5.52 12.66
N GLY A 21 -38.89 -5.97 11.68
CA GLY A 21 -38.67 -7.25 10.98
C GLY A 21 -37.85 -7.18 9.68
N CYS A 22 -37.55 -5.99 9.16
CA CYS A 22 -36.91 -5.87 7.83
C CYS A 22 -35.39 -5.62 7.83
N VAL A 23 -34.74 -5.45 8.96
CA VAL A 23 -33.31 -5.14 9.01
C VAL A 23 -32.43 -6.38 9.16
N SER A 24 -32.96 -7.49 9.67
CA SER A 24 -32.14 -8.66 10.00
C SER A 24 -31.94 -9.69 8.88
N SER A 25 -32.61 -9.54 7.73
CA SER A 25 -32.47 -10.51 6.63
C SER A 25 -31.54 -10.08 5.50
N MET A 26 -31.15 -8.80 5.43
CA MET A 26 -30.15 -8.34 4.46
C MET A 26 -28.70 -8.58 4.91
N ASP A 27 -28.48 -8.82 6.19
CA ASP A 27 -27.13 -8.99 6.76
C ASP A 27 -26.59 -10.42 6.68
N ARG A 28 -27.39 -11.38 6.20
CA ARG A 28 -26.99 -12.80 6.13
C ARG A 28 -26.32 -13.23 4.82
N GLY A 29 -26.07 -12.34 3.91
CA GLY A 29 -25.50 -12.68 2.61
C GLY A 29 -24.34 -11.80 2.18
N ILE A 30 -24.14 -10.69 2.86
CA ILE A 30 -22.95 -9.86 2.67
C ILE A 30 -22.01 -10.26 3.80
N SER A 31 -21.16 -11.24 3.55
CA SER A 31 -19.93 -11.38 4.28
C SER A 31 -19.21 -10.05 4.07
N THR A 32 -19.51 -9.08 4.91
CA THR A 32 -18.68 -7.88 5.01
C THR A 32 -17.31 -8.43 5.36
N SER A 33 -16.41 -8.20 4.48
CA SER A 33 -15.03 -8.65 4.55
C SER A 33 -14.26 -7.96 5.71
N ASP A 34 -14.90 -7.80 6.86
CA ASP A 34 -14.28 -7.29 8.08
C ASP A 34 -13.01 -8.07 8.40
N ASP A 35 -12.99 -9.39 8.12
CA ASP A 35 -11.80 -10.21 8.27
C ASP A 35 -10.67 -9.85 7.29
N ILE A 36 -10.96 -9.27 6.14
CA ILE A 36 -9.95 -8.87 5.16
C ILE A 36 -9.41 -7.48 5.49
N TYR A 37 -10.25 -6.58 5.99
CA TYR A 37 -9.87 -5.23 6.38
C TYR A 37 -9.36 -5.16 7.83
N SER A 38 -9.69 -6.12 8.68
CA SER A 38 -9.23 -6.21 10.07
C SER A 38 -7.86 -6.91 10.23
N ASP A 39 -7.09 -7.08 9.16
CA ASP A 39 -5.73 -7.64 9.26
C ASP A 39 -4.76 -6.57 9.82
N SER A 40 -4.99 -6.22 11.09
CA SER A 40 -4.21 -5.20 11.80
C SER A 40 -2.71 -5.50 11.78
N GLU A 41 -2.33 -6.79 11.90
CA GLU A 41 -0.93 -7.22 11.83
C GLU A 41 -0.32 -6.93 10.45
N TYR A 42 -1.08 -7.16 9.37
CA TYR A 42 -0.61 -6.84 8.03
C TYR A 42 -0.41 -5.34 7.83
N TYR A 43 -1.39 -4.53 8.26
CA TYR A 43 -1.30 -3.07 8.10
C TYR A 43 -0.21 -2.45 8.96
N GLU A 44 0.04 -2.94 10.16
CA GLU A 44 1.18 -2.51 10.98
C GLU A 44 2.51 -2.77 10.25
N LYS A 45 2.70 -3.96 9.69
CA LYS A 45 3.90 -4.29 8.91
C LYS A 45 4.00 -3.46 7.64
N TYR A 46 2.88 -3.19 6.98
CA TYR A 46 2.82 -2.33 5.80
C TYR A 46 3.25 -0.89 6.12
N GLU A 47 2.72 -0.30 7.19
CA GLU A 47 3.09 1.04 7.63
C GLU A 47 4.58 1.12 8.01
N ASN A 48 5.09 0.12 8.74
CA ASN A 48 6.50 0.03 9.08
C ASN A 48 7.42 -0.10 7.86
N ALA A 49 6.96 -0.76 6.80
CA ALA A 49 7.70 -0.94 5.55
C ALA A 49 7.52 0.24 4.58
N THR A 50 6.57 1.15 4.80
CA THR A 50 6.22 2.21 3.86
C THR A 50 6.74 3.57 4.33
N ARG A 51 7.30 4.34 3.41
CA ARG A 51 7.68 5.75 3.63
C ARG A 51 7.05 6.61 2.56
N GLY A 52 6.71 7.84 2.94
CA GLY A 52 6.16 8.84 2.03
C GLY A 52 6.99 10.10 2.00
N GLY A 53 6.95 10.81 0.86
CA GLY A 53 7.59 12.10 0.70
C GLY A 53 6.96 12.90 -0.43
N ASP A 54 6.99 14.21 -0.29
CA ASP A 54 6.48 15.15 -1.27
C ASP A 54 7.64 15.99 -1.83
N LEU A 55 7.59 16.25 -3.13
CA LEU A 55 8.42 17.26 -3.76
C LEU A 55 7.56 18.50 -3.96
N ILE A 56 7.93 19.55 -3.24
CA ILE A 56 7.19 20.82 -3.21
C ILE A 56 8.01 21.90 -3.91
N LYS A 57 7.39 22.64 -4.83
CA LYS A 57 7.99 23.78 -5.51
C LYS A 57 6.99 24.92 -5.54
N LYS A 58 7.39 26.11 -5.11
CA LYS A 58 6.52 27.31 -5.06
C LYS A 58 5.19 27.06 -4.34
N PHE A 59 5.22 26.34 -3.20
CA PHE A 59 4.06 25.95 -2.39
C PHE A 59 3.09 24.95 -3.04
N GLU A 60 3.43 24.38 -4.19
CA GLU A 60 2.64 23.35 -4.85
C GLU A 60 3.34 21.99 -4.73
N ILE A 61 2.56 20.95 -4.46
CA ILE A 61 3.05 19.57 -4.46
C ILE A 61 3.15 19.13 -5.92
N LEU A 62 4.35 19.06 -6.46
CA LEU A 62 4.60 18.57 -7.81
C LEU A 62 4.45 17.05 -7.87
N TYR A 63 5.06 16.36 -6.89
CA TYR A 63 5.01 14.90 -6.79
C TYR A 63 4.78 14.50 -5.35
N ARG A 64 3.91 13.51 -5.18
CA ARG A 64 3.73 12.76 -3.93
C ARG A 64 4.11 11.32 -4.16
N MET A 65 5.01 10.81 -3.35
CA MET A 65 5.53 9.45 -3.49
C MET A 65 5.36 8.67 -2.20
N HIS A 66 5.06 7.38 -2.36
CA HIS A 66 5.19 6.41 -1.29
C HIS A 66 6.01 5.25 -1.81
N ALA A 67 6.91 4.75 -1.00
CA ALA A 67 7.67 3.55 -1.32
C ALA A 67 7.55 2.55 -0.17
N THR A 68 7.25 1.31 -0.51
CA THR A 68 7.16 0.18 0.42
C THR A 68 8.34 -0.74 0.16
N TYR A 69 9.23 -0.88 1.15
CA TYR A 69 10.35 -1.81 1.08
C TYR A 69 9.88 -3.24 1.27
N LEU A 70 10.19 -4.10 0.29
CA LEU A 70 9.87 -5.53 0.33
C LEU A 70 10.92 -6.28 1.16
N SER A 71 10.97 -5.97 2.47
CA SER A 71 11.81 -6.74 3.40
C SER A 71 11.35 -8.20 3.45
N PRO A 72 12.21 -9.15 3.85
CA PRO A 72 11.79 -10.55 4.03
C PRO A 72 10.60 -10.69 4.99
N GLU A 73 10.56 -9.89 6.04
CA GLU A 73 9.46 -9.90 7.02
C GLU A 73 8.14 -9.43 6.39
N PHE A 74 8.16 -8.29 5.68
CA PHE A 74 6.96 -7.77 5.02
C PHE A 74 6.52 -8.67 3.85
N SER A 75 7.45 -9.24 3.09
CA SER A 75 7.13 -10.16 2.01
C SER A 75 6.45 -11.43 2.49
N ASN A 76 6.82 -11.95 3.67
CA ASN A 76 6.09 -13.05 4.29
C ASN A 76 4.64 -12.67 4.66
N ALA A 77 4.41 -11.44 5.12
CA ALA A 77 3.06 -10.94 5.39
C ALA A 77 2.24 -10.80 4.09
N LEU A 78 2.87 -10.33 3.00
CA LEU A 78 2.25 -10.28 1.67
C LEU A 78 1.81 -11.65 1.16
N VAL A 79 2.67 -12.67 1.30
CA VAL A 79 2.35 -14.05 0.91
C VAL A 79 1.16 -14.58 1.69
N LYS A 80 1.16 -14.40 3.03
CA LYS A 80 0.03 -14.81 3.88
C LYS A 80 -1.27 -14.11 3.48
N ARG A 81 -1.20 -12.79 3.19
CA ARG A 81 -2.35 -12.04 2.71
C ARG A 81 -2.83 -12.52 1.33
N ALA A 82 -1.89 -12.81 0.41
CA ALA A 82 -2.22 -13.36 -0.90
C ALA A 82 -2.98 -14.69 -0.79
N GLN A 83 -2.58 -15.57 0.11
CA GLN A 83 -3.28 -16.83 0.40
C GLN A 83 -4.70 -16.59 0.93
N LYS A 84 -4.87 -15.67 1.90
CA LYS A 84 -6.21 -15.29 2.41
C LYS A 84 -7.13 -14.75 1.32
N LEU A 85 -6.57 -14.05 0.32
CA LEU A 85 -7.31 -13.45 -0.78
C LEU A 85 -7.46 -14.38 -1.99
N TYR A 86 -6.98 -15.62 -1.91
CA TYR A 86 -6.94 -16.57 -3.04
C TYR A 86 -6.19 -16.01 -4.27
N LEU A 87 -5.13 -15.22 -4.04
CA LEU A 87 -4.29 -14.59 -5.06
C LEU A 87 -2.86 -15.16 -5.01
N GLU A 88 -2.76 -16.48 -4.92
CA GLU A 88 -1.49 -17.21 -4.67
C GLU A 88 -0.40 -16.95 -5.73
N ASP A 89 -0.77 -16.77 -7.00
CA ASP A 89 0.18 -16.43 -8.08
C ASP A 89 0.95 -15.12 -7.81
N THR A 90 0.42 -14.28 -6.93
CA THR A 90 1.02 -12.99 -6.58
C THR A 90 2.16 -13.16 -5.58
N GLY A 91 2.09 -14.20 -4.73
CA GLY A 91 3.07 -14.47 -3.68
C GLY A 91 4.48 -14.74 -4.20
N GLY A 92 4.61 -15.47 -5.31
CA GLY A 92 5.91 -15.80 -5.93
C GLY A 92 6.69 -14.57 -6.39
N ALA A 93 6.01 -13.60 -7.00
CA ALA A 93 6.65 -12.35 -7.45
C ALA A 93 7.20 -11.52 -6.27
N PHE A 94 6.51 -11.53 -5.12
CA PHE A 94 6.99 -10.84 -3.91
C PHE A 94 8.17 -11.55 -3.27
N GLN A 95 8.18 -12.87 -3.26
CA GLN A 95 9.32 -13.64 -2.74
C GLN A 95 10.57 -13.41 -3.59
N GLU A 96 10.45 -13.40 -4.91
CA GLU A 96 11.57 -13.06 -5.79
C GLU A 96 12.08 -11.64 -5.56
N ALA A 97 11.18 -10.65 -5.46
CA ALA A 97 11.56 -9.27 -5.18
C ALA A 97 12.20 -9.10 -3.79
N SER A 98 11.81 -9.91 -2.79
CA SER A 98 12.38 -9.85 -1.44
C SER A 98 13.75 -10.53 -1.34
N SER A 99 14.05 -11.49 -2.20
CA SER A 99 15.40 -12.10 -2.27
C SER A 99 16.45 -11.10 -2.74
N LYS A 100 16.00 -10.07 -3.46
CA LYS A 100 16.73 -8.86 -3.85
C LYS A 100 16.26 -7.69 -2.98
N ALA A 101 16.79 -6.50 -3.15
CA ALA A 101 16.27 -5.30 -2.49
C ALA A 101 15.16 -4.68 -3.35
N GLY A 102 13.92 -5.10 -3.12
CA GLY A 102 12.74 -4.68 -3.87
C GLY A 102 11.96 -3.56 -3.18
N PHE A 103 11.37 -2.67 -3.98
CA PHE A 103 10.47 -1.62 -3.53
C PHE A 103 9.25 -1.55 -4.43
N ILE A 104 8.07 -1.38 -3.82
CA ILE A 104 6.89 -0.91 -4.54
C ILE A 104 6.82 0.59 -4.37
N VAL A 105 6.85 1.33 -5.48
CA VAL A 105 6.80 2.79 -5.49
C VAL A 105 5.52 3.25 -6.15
N THR A 106 4.74 4.05 -5.45
CA THR A 106 3.56 4.74 -5.98
C THR A 106 3.88 6.22 -6.09
N ILE A 107 3.65 6.81 -7.25
CA ILE A 107 3.88 8.22 -7.50
C ILE A 107 2.63 8.88 -8.09
N TYR A 108 2.25 9.99 -7.51
CA TYR A 108 1.27 10.94 -8.04
C TYR A 108 2.00 12.21 -8.50
N GLY A 109 1.62 12.73 -9.64
CA GLY A 109 2.08 14.02 -10.16
C GLY A 109 0.99 14.68 -10.95
N LEU A 110 1.02 16.01 -11.04
CA LEU A 110 0.03 16.80 -11.77
C LEU A 110 -0.01 16.44 -13.26
N GLU A 111 1.15 16.18 -13.85
CA GLU A 111 1.31 15.77 -15.23
C GLU A 111 1.65 14.29 -15.31
N ARG A 112 0.75 13.47 -15.85
CA ARG A 112 0.93 12.01 -15.92
C ARG A 112 2.18 11.58 -16.70
N GLU A 113 2.55 12.31 -17.73
CA GLU A 113 3.71 12.02 -18.56
C GLU A 113 5.03 12.23 -17.80
N SER A 114 5.03 13.16 -16.84
CA SER A 114 6.19 13.46 -16.01
C SER A 114 6.48 12.39 -14.92
N VAL A 115 5.55 11.46 -14.68
CA VAL A 115 5.65 10.44 -13.62
C VAL A 115 6.13 9.07 -14.12
N ASP A 116 6.81 8.99 -15.24
CA ASP A 116 7.38 7.72 -15.73
C ASP A 116 8.78 7.48 -15.18
N LEU A 117 8.85 6.69 -14.09
CA LEU A 117 10.13 6.31 -13.43
C LEU A 117 11.02 5.40 -14.30
N SER A 118 10.49 4.81 -15.37
CA SER A 118 11.28 4.03 -16.32
C SER A 118 12.03 4.89 -17.32
N ASN A 119 11.63 6.17 -17.45
CA ASN A 119 12.30 7.15 -18.30
C ASN A 119 13.55 7.72 -17.60
N THR A 120 14.70 7.11 -17.84
CA THR A 120 15.98 7.50 -17.24
C THR A 120 16.51 8.86 -17.69
N ALA A 121 15.94 9.45 -18.74
CA ALA A 121 16.25 10.82 -19.15
C ALA A 121 15.61 11.86 -18.22
N HIS A 122 14.49 11.50 -17.58
CA HIS A 122 13.76 12.38 -16.67
C HIS A 122 13.99 12.04 -15.19
N TRP A 123 14.06 10.73 -14.86
CA TRP A 123 14.17 10.28 -13.50
C TRP A 123 15.47 9.55 -13.22
N THR A 124 16.09 9.89 -12.11
CA THR A 124 17.19 9.16 -11.52
C THR A 124 16.67 8.44 -10.27
N VAL A 125 16.72 7.11 -10.29
CA VAL A 125 16.37 6.26 -9.15
C VAL A 125 17.64 5.62 -8.63
N LEU A 126 17.92 5.81 -7.33
CA LEU A 126 19.14 5.32 -6.69
C LEU A 126 18.82 4.74 -5.32
N PHE A 127 19.61 3.77 -4.93
CA PHE A 127 19.71 3.31 -3.56
C PHE A 127 21.04 3.84 -2.98
N GLU A 128 20.99 4.55 -1.86
CA GLU A 128 22.21 4.97 -1.16
C GLU A 128 22.68 3.85 -0.24
N SER A 129 23.84 3.26 -0.58
CA SER A 129 24.55 2.31 0.27
C SER A 129 25.80 2.96 0.89
N LYS A 130 26.43 2.27 1.85
CA LYS A 130 27.69 2.74 2.47
C LYS A 130 28.83 2.85 1.43
N GLU A 131 28.78 2.08 0.36
CA GLU A 131 29.78 2.07 -0.72
C GLU A 131 29.48 3.06 -1.83
N GLY A 132 28.34 3.75 -1.76
CA GLY A 132 27.92 4.75 -2.73
C GLY A 132 26.54 4.46 -3.34
N PRO A 133 26.12 5.28 -4.30
CA PRO A 133 24.82 5.15 -4.92
C PRO A 133 24.77 3.95 -5.89
N VAL A 134 23.76 3.12 -5.76
CA VAL A 134 23.51 1.93 -6.59
C VAL A 134 22.31 2.20 -7.50
N LYS A 135 22.42 1.86 -8.79
CA LYS A 135 21.30 1.91 -9.74
C LYS A 135 20.42 0.67 -9.65
N PRO A 136 19.11 0.79 -9.92
CA PRO A 136 18.23 -0.37 -9.97
C PRO A 136 18.60 -1.29 -11.13
N ILE A 137 18.43 -2.60 -10.91
CA ILE A 137 18.53 -3.63 -11.98
C ILE A 137 17.20 -3.80 -12.72
N LEU A 138 16.10 -3.34 -12.11
CA LEU A 138 14.77 -3.38 -12.71
C LEU A 138 13.93 -2.19 -12.24
N VAL A 139 13.31 -1.50 -13.20
CA VAL A 139 12.20 -0.55 -12.95
C VAL A 139 11.05 -0.99 -13.85
N LYS A 140 10.00 -1.55 -13.27
CA LYS A 140 8.86 -2.11 -13.99
C LYS A 140 7.56 -1.46 -13.56
N LYS A 141 6.83 -0.88 -14.51
CA LYS A 141 5.49 -0.34 -14.25
C LYS A 141 4.49 -1.46 -13.98
N LEU A 142 3.68 -1.30 -12.96
CA LEU A 142 2.61 -2.22 -12.58
C LEU A 142 1.30 -1.81 -13.25
N ASN A 143 0.77 -2.65 -14.12
CA ASN A 143 -0.41 -2.32 -14.92
C ASN A 143 -1.72 -2.81 -14.29
N ASP A 144 -1.71 -3.90 -13.52
CA ASP A 144 -2.89 -4.47 -12.88
C ASP A 144 -3.15 -3.84 -11.50
N LYS A 145 -3.57 -2.59 -11.50
CA LYS A 145 -3.81 -1.81 -10.27
C LYS A 145 -4.89 -2.42 -9.38
N ILE A 146 -5.93 -3.02 -9.95
CA ILE A 146 -7.05 -3.58 -9.19
C ILE A 146 -6.53 -4.70 -8.29
N ARG A 147 -5.69 -5.56 -8.82
CA ARG A 147 -5.07 -6.66 -8.09
C ARG A 147 -4.14 -6.15 -6.98
N TRP A 148 -3.26 -5.18 -7.31
CA TRP A 148 -2.23 -4.68 -6.40
C TRP A 148 -2.79 -3.81 -5.25
N ARG A 149 -3.90 -3.13 -5.45
CA ARG A 149 -4.57 -2.31 -4.41
C ARG A 149 -4.99 -3.11 -3.17
N ASN A 150 -5.19 -4.41 -3.31
CA ASN A 150 -5.49 -5.29 -2.18
C ASN A 150 -4.29 -5.42 -1.21
N PHE A 151 -3.09 -5.09 -1.67
CA PHE A 151 -1.86 -5.19 -0.91
C PHE A 151 -1.28 -3.83 -0.53
N PHE A 152 -1.46 -2.82 -1.37
CA PHE A 152 -0.81 -1.52 -1.21
C PHE A 152 -1.86 -0.41 -1.16
N ALA A 153 -2.14 0.08 0.05
CA ALA A 153 -3.16 1.10 0.29
C ALA A 153 -2.84 2.45 -0.40
N THR A 154 -1.58 2.72 -0.70
CA THR A 154 -1.15 3.93 -1.41
C THR A 154 -1.46 3.92 -2.90
N MET A 155 -1.75 2.75 -3.47
CA MET A 155 -2.12 2.64 -4.88
C MET A 155 -3.53 3.18 -5.13
N SER A 156 -3.66 4.01 -6.15
CA SER A 156 -4.94 4.61 -6.55
C SER A 156 -5.06 4.67 -8.08
N PRO A 157 -6.26 4.99 -8.63
CA PRO A 157 -6.40 5.22 -10.07
C PRO A 157 -5.54 6.37 -10.60
N TRP A 158 -5.11 7.27 -9.72
CA TRP A 158 -4.38 8.49 -10.04
C TRP A 158 -2.87 8.34 -9.92
N THR A 159 -2.36 7.27 -9.28
CA THR A 159 -0.93 7.01 -9.14
C THR A 159 -0.38 6.26 -10.34
N SER A 160 0.90 6.41 -10.60
CA SER A 160 1.70 5.47 -11.40
C SER A 160 2.48 4.59 -10.43
N ASP A 161 2.45 3.28 -10.65
CA ASP A 161 2.94 2.31 -9.67
C ASP A 161 4.04 1.46 -10.30
N TYR A 162 5.14 1.26 -9.56
CA TYR A 162 6.35 0.60 -10.06
C TYR A 162 6.87 -0.42 -9.08
N LEU A 163 7.40 -1.52 -9.61
CA LEU A 163 8.32 -2.41 -8.91
C LEU A 163 9.75 -1.98 -9.28
N ILE A 164 10.53 -1.62 -8.28
CA ILE A 164 11.94 -1.24 -8.40
C ILE A 164 12.77 -2.27 -7.65
N VAL A 165 13.79 -2.84 -8.29
CA VAL A 165 14.63 -3.87 -7.70
C VAL A 165 16.10 -3.49 -7.84
N PHE A 166 16.84 -3.62 -6.74
CA PHE A 166 18.28 -3.46 -6.69
C PHE A 166 18.98 -4.80 -6.43
N ASP A 167 20.23 -4.90 -6.83
CA ASP A 167 21.03 -6.05 -6.44
C ASP A 167 21.32 -6.02 -4.94
N ARG A 168 20.95 -7.09 -4.24
CA ARG A 168 21.14 -7.18 -2.80
C ARG A 168 22.61 -7.19 -2.39
N ALA A 169 23.48 -7.80 -3.20
CA ALA A 169 24.91 -7.80 -2.96
C ALA A 169 25.49 -6.37 -2.98
N ALA A 170 25.00 -5.52 -3.88
CA ALA A 170 25.40 -4.11 -3.95
C ALA A 170 24.79 -3.25 -2.85
N VAL A 171 23.65 -3.66 -2.29
CA VAL A 171 22.92 -2.91 -1.25
C VAL A 171 23.43 -3.26 0.15
N ASN A 172 23.93 -4.48 0.37
CA ASN A 172 24.33 -4.98 1.68
C ASN A 172 25.62 -5.84 1.59
N PRO A 173 26.76 -5.24 1.24
CA PRO A 173 28.00 -6.00 1.02
C PRO A 173 28.60 -6.61 2.28
N SER A 174 28.14 -6.20 3.48
CA SER A 174 28.73 -6.64 4.76
C SER A 174 27.65 -6.97 5.78
N ALA A 175 26.99 -8.12 5.64
CA ALA A 175 26.17 -8.69 6.71
C ALA A 175 27.00 -9.18 7.93
N SER A 176 28.30 -8.92 7.97
CA SER A 176 29.22 -9.47 8.98
C SER A 176 29.43 -8.59 10.22
N ASN A 177 28.99 -7.35 10.24
CA ASN A 177 29.15 -6.47 11.43
C ASN A 177 27.80 -5.95 11.95
N LEU A 178 27.28 -6.63 12.94
CA LEU A 178 25.95 -6.54 13.56
C LEU A 178 25.68 -5.27 14.42
N VAL A 179 26.49 -4.21 14.38
CA VAL A 179 26.38 -3.12 15.33
C VAL A 179 25.56 -1.92 14.84
N GLU A 180 25.42 -1.70 13.54
CA GLU A 180 24.53 -0.66 13.00
C GLU A 180 23.62 -1.25 11.92
N LYS A 181 22.30 -1.11 12.09
CA LYS A 181 21.34 -1.37 10.99
C LYS A 181 21.74 -0.47 9.82
N PRO A 182 22.05 -1.04 8.64
CA PRO A 182 22.38 -0.21 7.48
C PRO A 182 21.17 0.65 7.17
N LYS A 183 21.36 1.97 7.14
CA LYS A 183 20.32 2.92 6.75
C LYS A 183 19.97 2.64 5.30
N THR A 184 18.78 2.13 5.06
CA THR A 184 18.26 1.90 3.72
C THR A 184 17.65 3.21 3.23
N ARG A 185 18.23 3.81 2.20
CA ARG A 185 17.72 5.06 1.62
C ARG A 185 17.46 4.91 0.13
N LEU A 186 16.21 5.12 -0.24
CA LEU A 186 15.81 5.26 -1.64
C LEU A 186 15.78 6.73 -2.04
N VAL A 187 16.42 7.06 -3.14
CA VAL A 187 16.45 8.42 -3.71
C VAL A 187 15.80 8.41 -5.07
N LEU A 188 14.82 9.30 -5.26
CA LEU A 188 14.20 9.58 -6.55
C LEU A 188 14.41 11.05 -6.85
N ALA A 189 15.05 11.34 -7.98
CA ALA A 189 15.41 12.69 -8.37
C ALA A 189 15.06 12.98 -9.83
N ASN A 190 14.70 14.22 -10.11
CA ASN A 190 14.48 14.75 -11.46
C ASN A 190 14.97 16.19 -11.56
N GLY A 191 14.67 16.87 -12.67
CA GLY A 191 15.04 18.28 -12.88
C GLY A 191 14.42 19.28 -11.88
N ASP A 192 13.36 18.89 -11.17
CA ASP A 192 12.67 19.73 -10.17
C ASP A 192 13.21 19.55 -8.76
N GLY A 193 13.87 18.43 -8.46
CA GLY A 193 14.41 18.16 -7.14
C GLY A 193 14.58 16.67 -6.83
N LYS A 194 14.65 16.36 -5.53
CA LYS A 194 14.78 14.98 -5.05
C LYS A 194 13.89 14.68 -3.86
N ILE A 195 13.46 13.43 -3.76
CA ILE A 195 12.81 12.83 -2.60
C ILE A 195 13.74 11.75 -2.05
N GLN A 196 13.93 11.74 -0.75
CA GLN A 196 14.75 10.76 -0.04
C GLN A 196 13.88 10.06 1.01
N LEU A 197 13.85 8.74 0.97
CA LEU A 197 13.04 7.91 1.86
C LEU A 197 13.94 6.95 2.63
N ASP A 198 13.90 7.00 3.98
CA ASP A 198 14.76 6.25 4.90
C ASP A 198 13.99 5.15 5.65
N TRP A 199 14.56 3.94 5.77
CA TRP A 199 14.06 2.82 6.58
C TRP A 199 15.03 2.41 7.69
#